data_39afd312a280dbc143041412a78f70de
#
_entry.id   39afd312a280dbc143041412a78f70de
#
_cell.length_a   1.000
_cell.length_b   1.000
_cell.length_c   1.000
_cell.angle_alpha   90.00
_cell.angle_beta   90.00
_cell.angle_gamma   90.00
#
_symmetry.space_group_name_H-M   'P 1'
#
loop_
_entity.id
_entity.type
_entity.pdbx_description
1 polymer ?
#
loop_
_entity_poly.entity_id
_entity_poly.type
_entity_poly.pdbx_seq_one_letter_code
_entity_poly.pdbx_strand_id
1 'polypeptide(L)'
;MGDKKKILLLTTGGTIASVPGGEGLEPHRSDVMERELNQLHTYFDITVQDVMCLDSSNIRPEEWQTIARHIFAQRGGYDGVVVSHGTDTMAYTASAVTFMLPNIDIPVVFTGSQLPLADMLSDGPANLRTAFAMAASGHRGVFLAFDRKV
;
A
#
# COMPACT_ATOMS: atom_id res chain seq x y z
N MET A 1 -22.09 -15.03 -8.29
CA MET A 1 -21.07 -14.23 -7.57
C MET A 1 -20.06 -13.80 -8.61
N GLY A 2 -19.90 -12.49 -8.82
CA GLY A 2 -18.86 -12.00 -9.73
C GLY A 2 -17.46 -12.34 -9.20
N ASP A 3 -16.50 -12.52 -10.09
CA ASP A 3 -15.11 -12.75 -9.72
C ASP A 3 -14.60 -11.58 -8.86
N LYS A 4 -13.89 -11.91 -7.78
CA LYS A 4 -13.29 -10.90 -6.91
C LYS A 4 -12.24 -10.11 -7.69
N LYS A 5 -12.17 -8.81 -7.45
CA LYS A 5 -11.12 -7.97 -8.01
C LYS A 5 -9.76 -8.40 -7.47
N LYS A 6 -8.78 -8.53 -8.37
CA LYS A 6 -7.39 -8.90 -8.05
C LYS A 6 -6.62 -7.66 -7.67
N ILE A 7 -6.21 -7.57 -6.42
CA ILE A 7 -5.48 -6.40 -5.92
C ILE A 7 -4.09 -6.82 -5.46
N LEU A 8 -3.08 -6.12 -5.95
CA LEU A 8 -1.71 -6.28 -5.49
C LEU A 8 -1.44 -5.30 -4.34
N LEU A 9 -1.01 -5.81 -3.20
CA LEU A 9 -0.48 -4.99 -2.10
C LEU A 9 1.05 -5.02 -2.15
N LEU A 10 1.65 -3.87 -2.42
CA LEU A 10 3.09 -3.65 -2.32
C LEU A 10 3.42 -3.04 -0.96
N THR A 11 4.31 -3.68 -0.20
CA THR A 11 4.77 -3.12 1.08
C THR A 11 6.15 -2.47 0.90
N THR A 12 6.30 -1.27 1.45
CA THR A 12 7.57 -0.52 1.38
C THR A 12 8.17 -0.23 2.75
N GLY A 13 7.54 -0.68 3.82
CA GLY A 13 7.85 -0.35 5.20
C GLY A 13 6.85 0.65 5.79
N GLY A 14 7.31 1.42 6.77
CA GLY A 14 6.48 2.38 7.50
C GLY A 14 5.73 1.77 8.68
N THR A 15 5.04 2.63 9.42
CA THR A 15 4.37 2.29 10.69
C THR A 15 3.31 1.20 10.54
N ILE A 16 2.62 1.17 9.42
CA ILE A 16 1.55 0.20 9.14
C ILE A 16 2.08 -1.24 9.06
N ALA A 17 3.35 -1.42 8.67
CA ALA A 17 4.00 -2.73 8.56
C ALA A 17 4.93 -3.04 9.74
N SER A 18 5.09 -2.12 10.69
CA SER A 18 6.03 -2.27 11.79
C SER A 18 5.44 -3.03 12.98
N VAL A 19 6.30 -3.85 13.61
CA VAL A 19 5.99 -4.52 14.87
C VAL A 19 6.80 -3.84 15.97
N PRO A 20 6.21 -3.48 17.13
CA PRO A 20 6.98 -2.99 18.26
C PRO A 20 7.87 -4.12 18.82
N GLY A 21 9.16 -3.96 18.82
CA GLY A 21 10.07 -4.79 19.60
C GLY A 21 11.37 -5.17 18.92
N GLY A 22 12.49 -4.74 19.50
CA GLY A 22 13.82 -5.28 19.28
C GLY A 22 14.59 -4.66 18.11
N GLU A 23 15.88 -4.61 18.24
CA GLU A 23 16.84 -4.04 17.29
C GLU A 23 16.68 -4.64 15.87
N GLY A 24 16.15 -3.83 14.96
CA GLY A 24 16.08 -4.14 13.53
C GLY A 24 14.65 -4.39 13.02
N LEU A 25 14.27 -3.65 11.99
CA LEU A 25 13.04 -3.88 11.24
C LEU A 25 13.18 -5.18 10.45
N GLU A 26 12.75 -6.29 11.02
CA GLU A 26 12.54 -7.51 10.24
C GLU A 26 11.18 -7.45 9.54
N PRO A 27 11.08 -7.91 8.27
CA PRO A 27 9.84 -7.91 7.51
C PRO A 27 8.93 -9.07 7.97
N HIS A 28 8.49 -9.03 9.19
CA HIS A 28 7.42 -9.90 9.67
C HIS A 28 6.11 -9.12 9.63
N ARG A 29 5.20 -9.56 8.77
CA ARG A 29 3.82 -9.10 8.85
C ARG A 29 3.32 -9.39 10.25
N SER A 30 2.86 -8.35 10.93
CA SER A 30 2.25 -8.53 12.24
C SER A 30 1.00 -9.39 12.11
N ASP A 31 0.68 -10.19 13.13
CA ASP A 31 -0.59 -10.94 13.20
C ASP A 31 -1.82 -10.04 12.99
N VAL A 32 -1.66 -8.75 13.28
CA VAL A 32 -2.71 -7.74 13.09
C VAL A 32 -2.88 -7.41 11.62
N MET A 33 -1.79 -7.24 10.86
CA MET A 33 -1.84 -7.05 9.41
C MET A 33 -2.49 -8.26 8.73
N GLU A 34 -2.13 -9.46 9.12
CA GLU A 34 -2.74 -10.67 8.57
C GLU A 34 -4.24 -10.75 8.87
N ARG A 35 -4.67 -10.37 10.06
CA ARG A 35 -6.11 -10.30 10.39
C ARG A 35 -6.86 -9.29 9.54
N GLU A 36 -6.32 -8.10 9.32
CA GLU A 36 -6.92 -7.10 8.44
C GLU A 36 -6.99 -7.60 6.99
N LEU A 37 -5.91 -8.21 6.48
CA LEU A 37 -5.89 -8.80 5.15
C LEU A 37 -6.89 -9.95 5.02
N ASN A 38 -7.04 -10.80 6.03
CA ASN A 38 -8.02 -11.88 6.03
C ASN A 38 -9.47 -11.37 5.93
N GLN A 39 -9.78 -10.24 6.56
CA GLN A 39 -11.08 -9.59 6.39
C GLN A 39 -11.25 -9.07 4.96
N LEU A 40 -10.21 -8.45 4.39
CA LEU A 40 -10.23 -7.91 3.03
C LEU A 40 -10.30 -9.02 1.97
N HIS A 41 -9.74 -10.20 2.23
CA HIS A 41 -9.88 -11.38 1.36
C HIS A 41 -11.33 -11.84 1.18
N THR A 42 -12.24 -11.42 2.06
CA THR A 42 -13.67 -11.65 1.86
C THR A 42 -14.19 -10.94 0.60
N TYR A 43 -13.62 -9.79 0.28
CA TYR A 43 -14.05 -8.91 -0.82
C TYR A 43 -13.16 -8.96 -2.05
N PHE A 44 -11.85 -9.20 -1.85
CA PHE A 44 -10.83 -9.09 -2.90
C PHE A 44 -9.97 -10.35 -2.98
N ASP A 45 -9.40 -10.60 -4.15
CA ASP A 45 -8.30 -11.54 -4.35
C ASP A 45 -6.97 -10.77 -4.19
N ILE A 46 -6.29 -10.98 -3.07
CA ILE A 46 -5.15 -10.14 -2.66
C ILE A 46 -3.86 -10.93 -2.79
N THR A 47 -2.91 -10.38 -3.52
CA THR A 47 -1.51 -10.82 -3.52
C THR A 47 -0.67 -9.78 -2.79
N VAL A 48 0.22 -10.21 -1.92
CA VAL A 48 1.13 -9.31 -1.19
C VAL A 48 2.56 -9.51 -1.66
N GLN A 49 3.24 -8.41 -1.92
CA GLN A 49 4.64 -8.39 -2.34
C GLN A 49 5.43 -7.38 -1.49
N ASP A 50 6.45 -7.86 -0.81
CA ASP A 50 7.36 -6.98 -0.06
C ASP A 50 8.43 -6.45 -1.02
N VAL A 51 8.41 -5.15 -1.26
CA VAL A 51 9.34 -4.49 -2.20
C VAL A 51 10.57 -3.99 -1.47
N MET A 52 10.37 -3.40 -0.31
CA MET A 52 11.43 -2.88 0.56
C MET A 52 10.90 -2.74 1.99
N CYS A 53 11.80 -2.54 2.94
CA CYS A 53 11.47 -2.22 4.33
C CYS A 53 12.29 -1.00 4.76
N LEU A 54 11.76 0.19 4.50
CA LEU A 54 12.43 1.45 4.79
C LEU A 54 11.53 2.36 5.64
N ASP A 55 12.19 3.12 6.52
CA ASP A 55 11.59 4.33 7.07
C ASP A 55 11.45 5.35 5.94
N SER A 56 10.24 5.90 5.77
CA SER A 56 9.96 6.83 4.67
C SER A 56 10.80 8.10 4.69
N SER A 57 11.32 8.48 5.86
CA SER A 57 12.26 9.61 5.98
C SER A 57 13.59 9.37 5.25
N ASN A 58 13.92 8.11 4.97
CA ASN A 58 15.14 7.69 4.27
C ASN A 58 14.91 7.36 2.79
N ILE A 59 13.71 7.51 2.28
CA ILE A 59 13.39 7.23 0.86
C ILE A 59 14.11 8.23 -0.06
N ARG A 60 14.67 7.72 -1.15
CA ARG A 60 15.40 8.45 -2.18
C ARG A 60 14.74 8.22 -3.54
N PRO A 61 15.12 8.99 -4.57
CA PRO A 61 14.57 8.82 -5.93
C PRO A 61 14.73 7.41 -6.51
N GLU A 62 15.75 6.67 -6.11
CA GLU A 62 15.99 5.29 -6.54
C GLU A 62 14.89 4.34 -6.05
N GLU A 63 14.40 4.55 -4.82
CA GLU A 63 13.27 3.78 -4.26
C GLU A 63 11.97 4.11 -5.00
N TRP A 64 11.75 5.37 -5.37
CA TRP A 64 10.60 5.75 -6.21
C TRP A 64 10.60 5.01 -7.55
N GLN A 65 11.79 4.92 -8.19
CA GLN A 65 11.95 4.16 -9.44
C GLN A 65 11.67 2.67 -9.23
N THR A 66 12.12 2.11 -8.11
CA THR A 66 11.90 0.71 -7.77
C THR A 66 10.40 0.42 -7.58
N ILE A 67 9.68 1.26 -6.85
CA ILE A 67 8.23 1.16 -6.68
C ILE A 67 7.52 1.26 -8.04
N ALA A 68 7.86 2.27 -8.84
CA ALA A 68 7.26 2.47 -10.15
C ALA A 68 7.50 1.29 -11.10
N ARG A 69 8.71 0.70 -11.11
CA ARG A 69 9.01 -0.49 -11.92
C ARG A 69 8.19 -1.70 -11.49
N HIS A 70 8.02 -1.94 -10.20
CA HIS A 70 7.19 -3.05 -9.70
C HIS A 70 5.73 -2.87 -10.12
N ILE A 71 5.17 -1.68 -9.96
CA ILE A 71 3.80 -1.38 -10.40
C ILE A 71 3.66 -1.61 -11.91
N PHE A 72 4.57 -1.06 -12.70
CA PHE A 72 4.52 -1.17 -14.15
C PHE A 72 4.61 -2.62 -14.63
N ALA A 73 5.50 -3.41 -14.06
CA ALA A 73 5.69 -4.81 -14.41
C ALA A 73 4.47 -5.68 -14.07
N GLN A 74 3.76 -5.37 -13.01
CA GLN A 74 2.66 -6.17 -12.48
C GLN A 74 1.26 -5.72 -12.96
N ARG A 75 1.13 -4.52 -13.51
CA ARG A 75 -0.17 -3.88 -13.83
C ARG A 75 -1.11 -4.74 -14.68
N GLY A 76 -0.57 -5.59 -15.56
CA GLY A 76 -1.38 -6.42 -16.45
C GLY A 76 -2.03 -7.64 -15.76
N GLY A 77 -1.62 -7.95 -14.53
CA GLY A 77 -2.12 -9.11 -13.76
C GLY A 77 -3.16 -8.75 -12.69
N TYR A 78 -3.39 -7.46 -12.44
CA TYR A 78 -4.23 -6.98 -11.35
C TYR A 78 -5.19 -5.89 -11.79
N ASP A 79 -6.32 -5.79 -11.10
CA ASP A 79 -7.32 -4.73 -11.30
C ASP A 79 -6.90 -3.41 -10.64
N GLY A 80 -6.00 -3.47 -9.66
CA GLY A 80 -5.46 -2.31 -8.97
C GLY A 80 -4.29 -2.67 -8.06
N VAL A 81 -3.57 -1.65 -7.61
CA VAL A 81 -2.42 -1.76 -6.72
C VAL A 81 -2.62 -0.88 -5.50
N VAL A 82 -2.37 -1.43 -4.33
CA VAL A 82 -2.23 -0.68 -3.07
C VAL A 82 -0.77 -0.67 -2.67
N VAL A 83 -0.23 0.48 -2.32
CA VAL A 83 1.14 0.63 -1.82
C VAL A 83 1.08 1.11 -0.38
N SER A 84 1.51 0.27 0.57
CA SER A 84 1.68 0.70 1.95
C SER A 84 3.03 1.41 2.12
N HIS A 85 3.00 2.59 2.74
CA HIS A 85 4.12 3.52 2.79
C HIS A 85 4.13 4.29 4.11
N GLY A 86 5.31 4.68 4.58
CA GLY A 86 5.41 5.57 5.72
C GLY A 86 4.86 6.97 5.42
N THR A 87 4.23 7.58 6.39
CA THR A 87 3.47 8.83 6.19
C THR A 87 4.32 10.07 5.98
N ASP A 88 5.59 10.08 6.42
CA ASP A 88 6.46 11.26 6.35
C ASP A 88 6.67 11.77 4.92
N THR A 89 6.82 10.84 3.96
CA THR A 89 7.10 11.17 2.57
C THR A 89 6.11 10.55 1.57
N MET A 90 5.01 9.98 2.03
CA MET A 90 4.03 9.30 1.19
C MET A 90 3.51 10.19 0.06
N ALA A 91 3.21 11.45 0.34
CA ALA A 91 2.73 12.41 -0.65
C ALA A 91 3.78 12.70 -1.73
N TYR A 92 5.05 12.77 -1.34
CA TYR A 92 6.16 12.96 -2.30
C TYR A 92 6.34 11.73 -3.19
N THR A 93 6.32 10.53 -2.60
CA THR A 93 6.43 9.29 -3.36
C THR A 93 5.26 9.12 -4.34
N ALA A 94 4.03 9.34 -3.89
CA ALA A 94 2.85 9.28 -4.75
C ALA A 94 2.93 10.28 -5.92
N SER A 95 3.37 11.50 -5.65
CA SER A 95 3.59 12.53 -6.68
C SER A 95 4.66 12.11 -7.69
N ALA A 96 5.81 11.63 -7.22
CA ALA A 96 6.90 11.18 -8.08
C ALA A 96 6.45 9.99 -8.97
N VAL A 97 5.78 9.01 -8.39
CA VAL A 97 5.27 7.83 -9.11
C VAL A 97 4.22 8.23 -10.15
N THR A 98 3.41 9.25 -9.89
CA THR A 98 2.46 9.79 -10.88
C THR A 98 3.17 10.21 -12.16
N PHE A 99 4.30 10.90 -12.04
CA PHE A 99 5.09 11.34 -13.21
C PHE A 99 5.88 10.19 -13.85
N MET A 100 6.26 9.17 -13.06
CA MET A 100 6.99 8.00 -13.56
C MET A 100 6.09 7.00 -14.30
N LEU A 101 4.79 7.03 -14.05
CA LEU A 101 3.80 6.13 -14.63
C LEU A 101 2.74 6.92 -15.43
N PRO A 102 3.14 7.66 -16.46
CA PRO A 102 2.19 8.38 -17.31
C PRO A 102 1.25 7.34 -17.97
N ASN A 103 -0.03 7.65 -17.99
CA ASN A 103 -1.07 6.79 -18.59
C ASN A 103 -1.22 5.40 -17.92
N ILE A 104 -0.91 5.28 -16.64
CA ILE A 104 -1.23 4.05 -15.90
C ILE A 104 -2.72 3.73 -16.05
N ASP A 105 -3.03 2.50 -16.42
CA ASP A 105 -4.36 2.05 -16.82
C ASP A 105 -5.17 1.36 -15.71
N ILE A 106 -4.60 1.27 -14.53
CA ILE A 106 -5.23 0.76 -13.31
C ILE A 106 -5.10 1.76 -12.16
N PRO A 107 -5.94 1.67 -11.11
CA PRO A 107 -5.74 2.45 -9.90
C PRO A 107 -4.47 2.02 -9.16
N VAL A 108 -3.65 2.99 -8.75
CA VAL A 108 -2.51 2.81 -7.85
C VAL A 108 -2.75 3.68 -6.63
N VAL A 109 -2.91 3.09 -5.46
CA VAL A 109 -3.36 3.79 -4.27
C VAL A 109 -2.32 3.67 -3.16
N PHE A 110 -1.71 4.79 -2.81
CA PHE A 110 -0.81 4.89 -1.66
C PHE A 110 -1.60 5.04 -0.37
N THR A 111 -1.18 4.36 0.68
CA THR A 111 -1.76 4.48 2.02
C THR A 111 -0.72 4.17 3.08
N GLY A 112 -1.03 4.50 4.31
CA GLY A 112 -0.19 4.28 5.48
C GLY A 112 -0.98 4.48 6.77
N SER A 113 -0.29 4.54 7.90
CA SER A 113 -0.91 4.89 9.17
C SER A 113 0.00 5.74 10.03
N GLN A 114 -0.60 6.58 10.87
CA GLN A 114 0.12 7.35 11.88
C GLN A 114 0.49 6.46 13.08
N LEU A 115 -0.39 5.53 13.44
CA LEU A 115 -0.18 4.60 14.53
C LEU A 115 0.00 3.17 14.00
N PRO A 116 0.81 2.33 14.67
CA PRO A 116 0.93 0.92 14.32
C PRO A 116 -0.44 0.24 14.29
N LEU A 117 -0.61 -0.74 13.41
CA LEU A 117 -1.88 -1.50 13.32
C LEU A 117 -2.28 -2.16 14.64
N ALA A 118 -1.32 -2.51 15.49
CA ALA A 118 -1.57 -3.11 16.80
C ALA A 118 -2.09 -2.10 17.84
N ASP A 119 -2.00 -0.81 17.57
CA ASP A 119 -2.53 0.20 18.48
C ASP A 119 -4.07 0.20 18.44
N MET A 120 -4.70 0.30 19.63
CA MET A 120 -6.15 0.31 19.76
C MET A 120 -6.80 1.49 19.01
N LEU A 121 -6.09 2.60 18.88
CA LEU A 121 -6.54 3.81 18.20
C LEU A 121 -5.99 3.94 16.78
N SER A 122 -5.44 2.86 16.21
CA SER A 122 -4.83 2.88 14.88
C SER A 122 -5.81 3.34 13.80
N ASP A 123 -5.33 4.26 12.99
CA ASP A 123 -5.99 4.71 11.76
C ASP A 123 -5.76 3.73 10.57
N GLY A 124 -4.81 2.80 10.71
CA GLY A 124 -4.39 1.88 9.66
C GLY A 124 -5.50 1.03 9.06
N PRO A 125 -6.37 0.37 9.85
CA PRO A 125 -7.45 -0.47 9.30
C PRO A 125 -8.42 0.32 8.41
N ALA A 126 -8.79 1.54 8.80
CA ALA A 126 -9.67 2.39 7.99
C ALA A 126 -8.98 2.87 6.70
N ASN A 127 -7.71 3.23 6.80
CA ASN A 127 -6.91 3.65 5.65
C ASN A 127 -6.73 2.51 4.64
N LEU A 128 -6.40 1.30 5.10
CA LEU A 128 -6.30 0.12 4.24
C LEU A 128 -7.62 -0.16 3.51
N ARG A 129 -8.73 -0.21 4.21
CA ARG A 129 -10.05 -0.47 3.60
C ARG A 129 -10.40 0.57 2.54
N THR A 130 -10.13 1.85 2.80
CA THR A 130 -10.33 2.94 1.83
C THR A 130 -9.44 2.74 0.60
N ALA A 131 -8.17 2.39 0.80
CA ALA A 131 -7.23 2.15 -0.29
C ALA A 131 -7.65 0.96 -1.16
N PHE A 132 -8.04 -0.17 -0.56
CA PHE A 132 -8.51 -1.34 -1.30
C PHE A 132 -9.80 -1.06 -2.07
N ALA A 133 -10.76 -0.34 -1.48
CA ALA A 133 -11.97 0.06 -2.16
C ALA A 133 -11.68 0.94 -3.38
N MET A 134 -10.76 1.90 -3.25
CA MET A 134 -10.33 2.74 -4.37
C MET A 134 -9.56 1.94 -5.43
N ALA A 135 -8.68 1.02 -5.02
CA ALA A 135 -7.94 0.17 -5.95
C ALA A 135 -8.86 -0.75 -6.78
N ALA A 136 -10.02 -1.11 -6.23
CA ALA A 136 -11.01 -1.92 -6.95
C ALA A 136 -11.99 -1.10 -7.80
N SER A 137 -11.93 0.24 -7.75
CA SER A 137 -12.93 1.13 -8.37
C SER A 137 -12.86 1.19 -9.90
N GLY A 138 -11.72 0.82 -10.49
CA GLY A 138 -11.46 0.96 -11.92
C GLY A 138 -11.07 2.38 -12.37
N HIS A 139 -10.97 3.34 -11.46
CA HIS A 139 -10.48 4.68 -11.79
C HIS A 139 -8.98 4.63 -12.02
N ARG A 140 -8.55 5.05 -13.20
CA ARG A 140 -7.14 5.01 -13.62
C ARG A 140 -6.35 6.15 -13.02
N GLY A 141 -5.15 5.88 -12.55
CA GLY A 141 -4.24 6.90 -12.04
C GLY A 141 -3.62 6.54 -10.70
N VAL A 142 -2.87 7.49 -10.14
CA VAL A 142 -2.23 7.37 -8.84
C VAL A 142 -2.99 8.21 -7.82
N PHE A 143 -3.31 7.61 -6.70
CA PHE A 143 -4.13 8.19 -5.64
C PHE A 143 -3.45 8.02 -4.29
N LEU A 144 -3.88 8.80 -3.32
CA LEU A 144 -3.50 8.67 -1.93
C LEU A 144 -4.77 8.55 -1.09
N ALA A 145 -4.90 7.44 -0.35
CA ALA A 145 -6.04 7.18 0.53
C ALA A 145 -5.61 7.35 1.98
N PHE A 146 -6.21 8.29 2.68
CA PHE A 146 -5.91 8.58 4.08
C PHE A 146 -7.09 9.26 4.76
N ASP A 147 -7.34 8.96 6.03
CA ASP A 147 -8.43 9.56 6.81
C ASP A 147 -9.79 9.47 6.10
N ARG A 148 -10.09 8.28 5.51
CA ARG A 148 -11.31 8.00 4.74
C ARG A 148 -11.55 8.92 3.53
N LYS A 149 -10.49 9.52 3.00
CA LYS A 149 -10.49 10.36 1.79
C LYS A 149 -9.54 9.78 0.75
N VAL A 150 -9.80 10.12 -0.49
CA VAL A 150 -8.95 9.80 -1.64
C VAL A 150 -8.72 11.07 -2.43
#